data_20c70bbe5d78d4041ee204ef72a9bbb8
#
_entry.id   20c70bbe5d78d4041ee204ef72a9bbb8
#
_cell.length_a   1.000
_cell.length_b   1.000
_cell.length_c   1.000
_cell.angle_alpha   90.00
_cell.angle_beta   90.00
_cell.angle_gamma   90.00
#
_symmetry.space_group_name_H-M   'P 1'
#
loop_
_entity.id
_entity.type
_entity.pdbx_description
1 polymer ?
#
loop_
_entity_poly.entity_id
_entity_poly.type
_entity_poly.pdbx_seq_one_letter_code
_entity_poly.pdbx_strand_id
1 'polypeptide(L)'
;MFIFGNKASKIAKCAQKGNGNPVVKLIKDPDMTVRLAAIDCMGATRCHAASNDLINMLQDPNADVRAHVAGALAGIGDVHAKAHIANAASVEKDAKVKEAMVKAMAKLKDF
;
A
#
# COMPACT_ATOMS: atom_id res chain seq x y z
N MET A 1 -22.19 20.26 -4.74
CA MET A 1 -21.35 19.64 -5.00
C MET A 1 -20.31 19.26 -4.03
N PHE A 2 -19.74 18.20 -4.04
CA PHE A 2 -19.01 17.68 -2.97
C PHE A 2 -17.54 17.62 -3.28
N ILE A 3 -16.81 18.49 -2.62
CA ILE A 3 -15.38 18.59 -2.85
C ILE A 3 -14.66 17.35 -2.41
N PHE A 4 -15.03 16.77 -1.26
CA PHE A 4 -14.29 15.63 -0.79
C PHE A 4 -14.60 14.36 -1.54
N GLY A 5 -15.63 14.29 -2.31
CA GLY A 5 -15.88 13.16 -3.17
C GLY A 5 -14.89 13.04 -4.30
N ASN A 6 -14.20 14.12 -4.66
CA ASN A 6 -13.32 14.14 -5.83
C ASN A 6 -12.13 13.21 -5.71
N LYS A 7 -11.45 13.18 -4.58
CA LYS A 7 -10.28 12.31 -4.41
C LYS A 7 -10.69 10.84 -4.39
N ALA A 8 -11.72 10.50 -3.63
CA ALA A 8 -12.21 9.13 -3.56
C ALA A 8 -12.70 8.63 -4.92
N SER A 9 -13.47 9.46 -5.63
CA SER A 9 -13.93 9.15 -6.98
C SER A 9 -12.79 8.92 -7.95
N LYS A 10 -11.77 9.78 -7.88
CA LYS A 10 -10.63 9.68 -8.76
C LYS A 10 -9.87 8.37 -8.52
N ILE A 11 -9.67 8.01 -7.26
CA ILE A 11 -9.02 6.76 -6.90
C ILE A 11 -9.81 5.57 -7.44
N ALA A 12 -11.14 5.58 -7.24
CA ALA A 12 -12.00 4.50 -7.71
C ALA A 12 -11.93 4.34 -9.23
N LYS A 13 -11.94 5.45 -9.96
CA LYS A 13 -11.84 5.42 -11.42
C LYS A 13 -10.49 4.86 -11.88
N CYS A 14 -9.42 5.25 -11.22
CA CYS A 14 -8.08 4.74 -11.54
C CYS A 14 -8.00 3.24 -11.27
N ALA A 15 -8.58 2.77 -10.18
CA ALA A 15 -8.61 1.36 -9.86
C ALA A 15 -9.37 0.57 -10.92
N GLN A 16 -10.52 1.09 -11.37
CA GLN A 16 -11.32 0.45 -12.41
C GLN A 16 -10.57 0.35 -13.74
N LYS A 17 -9.79 1.37 -14.05
CA LYS A 17 -9.01 1.40 -15.29
C LYS A 17 -7.70 0.62 -15.19
N GLY A 18 -7.36 0.14 -14.01
CA GLY A 18 -6.11 -0.58 -13.80
C GLY A 18 -4.87 0.30 -13.86
N ASN A 19 -5.01 1.60 -13.63
CA ASN A 19 -3.90 2.53 -13.67
C ASN A 19 -3.92 3.46 -12.46
N GLY A 20 -3.05 3.20 -11.49
CA GLY A 20 -2.94 4.01 -10.28
C GLY A 20 -2.04 5.22 -10.40
N ASN A 21 -1.29 5.38 -11.50
CA ASN A 21 -0.33 6.47 -11.64
C ASN A 21 -0.91 7.87 -11.38
N PRO A 22 -2.11 8.22 -11.89
CA PRO A 22 -2.63 9.55 -11.67
C PRO A 22 -2.91 9.88 -10.20
N VAL A 23 -3.04 8.89 -9.33
CA VAL A 23 -3.33 9.10 -7.91
C VAL A 23 -2.21 8.63 -6.98
N VAL A 24 -1.03 8.37 -7.52
CA VAL A 24 0.10 7.85 -6.73
C VAL A 24 0.47 8.77 -5.57
N LYS A 25 0.34 10.08 -5.72
CA LYS A 25 0.70 11.02 -4.65
C LYS A 25 -0.28 10.96 -3.47
N LEU A 26 -1.47 10.44 -3.67
CA LEU A 26 -2.47 10.36 -2.61
C LEU A 26 -2.14 9.31 -1.53
N ILE A 27 -1.13 8.49 -1.75
CA ILE A 27 -0.66 7.57 -0.70
C ILE A 27 -0.08 8.33 0.50
N LYS A 28 0.19 9.62 0.35
CA LYS A 28 0.69 10.48 1.42
C LYS A 28 -0.31 11.57 1.80
N ASP A 29 -1.55 11.45 1.36
CA ASP A 29 -2.57 12.45 1.65
C ASP A 29 -2.79 12.54 3.18
N PRO A 30 -2.97 13.74 3.73
CA PRO A 30 -3.20 13.89 5.17
C PRO A 30 -4.52 13.28 5.66
N ASP A 31 -5.50 13.11 4.78
CA ASP A 31 -6.75 12.44 5.13
C ASP A 31 -6.50 10.94 5.12
N MET A 32 -6.67 10.29 6.28
CA MET A 32 -6.37 8.85 6.42
C MET A 32 -7.22 7.99 5.51
N THR A 33 -8.50 8.33 5.33
CA THR A 33 -9.38 7.56 4.44
C THR A 33 -8.87 7.60 3.00
N VAL A 34 -8.46 8.77 2.54
CA VAL A 34 -7.90 8.94 1.20
C VAL A 34 -6.58 8.18 1.09
N ARG A 35 -5.72 8.31 2.10
CA ARG A 35 -4.41 7.67 2.09
C ARG A 35 -4.54 6.15 1.97
N LEU A 36 -5.38 5.53 2.79
CA LEU A 36 -5.55 4.08 2.76
C LEU A 36 -6.15 3.61 1.45
N ALA A 37 -7.13 4.35 0.92
CA ALA A 37 -7.73 4.00 -0.37
C ALA A 37 -6.70 4.07 -1.50
N ALA A 38 -5.84 5.10 -1.48
CA ALA A 38 -4.79 5.25 -2.49
C ALA A 38 -3.76 4.12 -2.39
N ILE A 39 -3.36 3.76 -1.17
CA ILE A 39 -2.43 2.65 -0.95
C ILE A 39 -3.01 1.36 -1.54
N ASP A 40 -4.27 1.07 -1.24
CA ASP A 40 -4.94 -0.12 -1.78
C ASP A 40 -5.01 -0.10 -3.30
N CYS A 41 -5.25 1.08 -3.87
CA CYS A 41 -5.27 1.26 -5.32
C CYS A 41 -3.91 0.91 -5.95
N MET A 42 -2.80 1.25 -5.28
CA MET A 42 -1.47 0.92 -5.79
C MET A 42 -1.28 -0.58 -5.92
N GLY A 43 -1.73 -1.33 -4.92
CA GLY A 43 -1.67 -2.79 -4.97
C GLY A 43 -2.58 -3.37 -6.04
N ALA A 44 -3.82 -2.89 -6.11
CA ALA A 44 -4.81 -3.39 -7.06
C ALA A 44 -4.42 -3.14 -8.51
N THR A 45 -3.74 -2.03 -8.80
CA THR A 45 -3.32 -1.67 -10.14
C THR A 45 -1.87 -2.04 -10.45
N ARG A 46 -1.19 -2.69 -9.50
CA ARG A 46 0.21 -3.08 -9.63
C ARG A 46 1.09 -1.89 -10.01
N CYS A 47 0.91 -0.80 -9.29
CA CYS A 47 1.58 0.47 -9.59
C CYS A 47 3.02 0.46 -9.09
N HIS A 48 3.95 0.01 -9.90
CA HIS A 48 5.37 -0.10 -9.53
C HIS A 48 6.00 1.24 -9.18
N ALA A 49 5.45 2.33 -9.70
CA ALA A 49 5.94 3.67 -9.38
C ALA A 49 5.83 3.99 -7.89
N ALA A 50 4.92 3.33 -7.17
CA ALA A 50 4.72 3.54 -5.73
C ALA A 50 5.64 2.69 -4.85
N SER A 51 6.35 1.70 -5.41
CA SER A 51 7.07 0.69 -4.61
C SER A 51 8.03 1.29 -3.59
N ASN A 52 8.89 2.20 -4.00
CA ASN A 52 9.89 2.75 -3.09
C ASN A 52 9.25 3.54 -1.94
N ASP A 53 8.24 4.35 -2.24
CA ASP A 53 7.53 5.09 -1.21
C ASP A 53 6.82 4.16 -0.26
N LEU A 54 6.17 3.12 -0.79
CA LEU A 54 5.48 2.14 0.06
C LEU A 54 6.45 1.38 0.95
N ILE A 55 7.62 1.03 0.45
CA ILE A 55 8.64 0.37 1.26
C ILE A 55 9.01 1.26 2.47
N ASN A 56 9.21 2.55 2.24
CA ASN A 56 9.50 3.47 3.33
C ASN A 56 8.32 3.58 4.31
N MET A 57 7.10 3.44 3.83
CA MET A 57 5.90 3.54 4.65
C MET A 57 5.63 2.28 5.50
N LEU A 58 6.43 1.24 5.34
CA LEU A 58 6.40 0.09 6.26
C LEU A 58 6.74 0.49 7.69
N GLN A 59 7.35 1.66 7.88
CA GLN A 59 7.71 2.19 9.20
C GLN A 59 6.77 3.33 9.64
N ASP A 60 5.64 3.51 8.97
CA ASP A 60 4.70 4.56 9.33
C ASP A 60 4.23 4.39 10.77
N PRO A 61 4.08 5.49 11.53
CA PRO A 61 3.61 5.39 12.92
C PRO A 61 2.21 4.78 13.06
N ASN A 62 1.39 4.86 12.03
CA ASN A 62 0.02 4.33 12.07
C ASN A 62 0.01 2.85 11.66
N ALA A 63 -0.53 2.01 12.54
CA ALA A 63 -0.57 0.56 12.30
C ALA A 63 -1.40 0.18 11.08
N ASP A 64 -2.52 0.89 10.84
CA ASP A 64 -3.36 0.59 9.66
C ASP A 64 -2.61 0.88 8.38
N VAL A 65 -1.84 1.96 8.35
CA VAL A 65 -1.01 2.27 7.18
C VAL A 65 -0.01 1.16 6.93
N ARG A 66 0.68 0.70 7.97
CA ARG A 66 1.68 -0.37 7.82
C ARG A 66 1.06 -1.64 7.25
N ALA A 67 -0.14 -2.02 7.74
CA ALA A 67 -0.81 -3.22 7.25
C ALA A 67 -1.24 -3.09 5.79
N HIS A 68 -1.83 -1.94 5.43
CA HIS A 68 -2.25 -1.70 4.04
C HIS A 68 -1.06 -1.63 3.10
N VAL A 69 0.04 -1.04 3.55
CA VAL A 69 1.27 -0.96 2.77
C VAL A 69 1.81 -2.35 2.44
N ALA A 70 1.84 -3.24 3.43
CA ALA A 70 2.28 -4.61 3.20
C ALA A 70 1.43 -5.31 2.15
N GLY A 71 0.10 -5.16 2.25
CA GLY A 71 -0.83 -5.72 1.27
C GLY A 71 -0.64 -5.15 -0.12
N ALA A 72 -0.41 -3.83 -0.21
CA ALA A 72 -0.18 -3.18 -1.49
C ALA A 72 1.11 -3.65 -2.16
N LEU A 73 2.18 -3.78 -1.37
CA LEU A 73 3.46 -4.29 -1.91
C LEU A 73 3.31 -5.71 -2.45
N ALA A 74 2.55 -6.55 -1.77
CA ALA A 74 2.25 -7.89 -2.26
C ALA A 74 1.45 -7.83 -3.57
N GLY A 75 0.48 -6.92 -3.65
CA GLY A 75 -0.32 -6.74 -4.87
C GLY A 75 0.50 -6.27 -6.04
N ILE A 76 1.46 -5.37 -5.82
CA ILE A 76 2.38 -4.91 -6.86
C ILE A 76 3.24 -6.08 -7.37
N GLY A 77 3.64 -6.96 -6.47
CA GLY A 77 4.40 -8.14 -6.87
C GLY A 77 5.89 -7.90 -7.05
N ASP A 78 6.42 -6.82 -6.48
CA ASP A 78 7.85 -6.54 -6.54
C ASP A 78 8.57 -7.40 -5.50
N VAL A 79 9.30 -8.43 -5.96
CA VAL A 79 9.98 -9.35 -5.05
C VAL A 79 11.05 -8.67 -4.20
N HIS A 80 11.58 -7.53 -4.66
CA HIS A 80 12.56 -6.78 -3.86
C HIS A 80 11.96 -6.27 -2.54
N ALA A 81 10.66 -6.05 -2.50
CA ALA A 81 9.99 -5.62 -1.28
C ALA A 81 9.99 -6.69 -0.20
N LYS A 82 10.15 -7.96 -0.56
CA LYS A 82 10.07 -9.07 0.39
C LYS A 82 11.06 -8.93 1.55
N ALA A 83 12.32 -8.60 1.26
CA ALA A 83 13.31 -8.41 2.31
C ALA A 83 12.95 -7.25 3.24
N HIS A 84 12.43 -6.17 2.67
CA HIS A 84 12.01 -5.02 3.47
C HIS A 84 10.82 -5.36 4.37
N ILE A 85 9.87 -6.12 3.85
CA ILE A 85 8.73 -6.57 4.65
C ILE A 85 9.19 -7.51 5.77
N ALA A 86 10.13 -8.42 5.48
CA ALA A 86 10.69 -9.32 6.48
C ALA A 86 11.35 -8.55 7.62
N ASN A 87 12.13 -7.52 7.29
CA ASN A 87 12.75 -6.68 8.29
C ASN A 87 11.72 -5.95 9.15
N ALA A 88 10.69 -5.41 8.52
CA ALA A 88 9.61 -4.73 9.23
C ALA A 88 8.87 -5.70 10.15
N ALA A 89 8.59 -6.91 9.67
CA ALA A 89 7.89 -7.92 10.46
C ALA A 89 8.67 -8.32 11.71
N SER A 90 10.00 -8.34 11.61
CA SER A 90 10.85 -8.74 12.74
C SER A 90 10.76 -7.79 13.93
N VAL A 91 10.37 -6.54 13.71
CA VAL A 91 10.23 -5.55 14.76
C VAL A 91 8.78 -5.09 14.98
N GLU A 92 7.85 -5.65 14.23
CA GLU A 92 6.44 -5.26 14.33
C GLU A 92 5.83 -5.79 15.62
N LYS A 93 5.23 -4.90 16.40
CA LYS A 93 4.62 -5.25 17.68
C LYS A 93 3.12 -5.49 17.61
N ASP A 94 2.47 -4.96 16.58
CA ASP A 94 1.03 -5.16 16.40
C ASP A 94 0.79 -6.50 15.72
N ALA A 95 0.06 -7.40 16.39
CA ALA A 95 -0.15 -8.75 15.88
C ALA A 95 -0.85 -8.79 14.53
N LYS A 96 -1.82 -7.90 14.32
CA LYS A 96 -2.56 -7.84 13.05
C LYS A 96 -1.69 -7.35 11.91
N VAL A 97 -0.84 -6.37 12.18
CA VAL A 97 0.10 -5.86 11.19
C VAL A 97 1.11 -6.93 10.83
N LYS A 98 1.65 -7.60 11.85
CA LYS A 98 2.62 -8.68 11.61
C LYS A 98 2.01 -9.78 10.74
N GLU A 99 0.75 -10.15 11.01
CA GLU A 99 0.06 -11.12 10.18
C GLU A 99 -0.06 -10.65 8.73
N ALA A 100 -0.41 -9.39 8.53
CA ALA A 100 -0.49 -8.82 7.18
C ALA A 100 0.87 -8.89 6.47
N MET A 101 1.95 -8.60 7.19
CA MET A 101 3.31 -8.67 6.65
C MET A 101 3.70 -10.09 6.28
N VAL A 102 3.38 -11.06 7.13
CA VAL A 102 3.66 -12.48 6.86
C VAL A 102 2.89 -12.96 5.63
N LYS A 103 1.63 -12.59 5.52
CA LYS A 103 0.82 -12.91 4.33
C LYS A 103 1.40 -12.29 3.06
N ALA A 104 1.85 -11.04 3.17
CA ALA A 104 2.46 -10.36 2.04
C ALA A 104 3.71 -11.07 1.56
N MET A 105 4.58 -11.48 2.50
CA MET A 105 5.79 -12.23 2.15
C MET A 105 5.45 -13.54 1.46
N ALA A 106 4.40 -14.21 1.90
CA ALA A 106 3.99 -15.48 1.29
C ALA A 106 3.54 -15.29 -0.16
N LYS A 107 2.97 -14.13 -0.50
CA LYS A 107 2.57 -13.82 -1.87
C LYS A 107 3.75 -13.41 -2.76
N LEU A 108 4.79 -12.88 -2.18
CA LEU A 108 5.98 -12.44 -2.92
C LEU A 108 6.97 -13.60 -3.01
N LYS A 109 6.70 -14.50 -3.91
CA LYS A 109 7.54 -15.70 -4.07
C LYS A 109 8.76 -15.39 -4.91
N ASP A 110 9.87 -15.98 -4.51
CA ASP A 110 11.08 -15.95 -5.31
C ASP A 110 11.04 -17.10 -6.31
N PHE A 111 11.48 -16.83 -7.51
CA PHE A 111 11.56 -17.85 -8.54
C PHE A 111 12.97 -18.19 -8.88
#